data_23f624853a00bee51d3e7b277e17db34
#
_entry.id   23f624853a00bee51d3e7b277e17db34
#
_cell.length_a   1.000
_cell.length_b   1.000
_cell.length_c   1.000
_cell.angle_alpha   90.00
_cell.angle_beta   90.00
_cell.angle_gamma   90.00
#
_symmetry.space_group_name_H-M   'P 1'
#
loop_
_entity.id
_entity.type
_entity.pdbx_description
1 polymer ?
#
loop_
_entity_poly.entity_id
_entity_poly.type
_entity_poly.pdbx_seq_one_letter_code
_entity_poly.pdbx_strand_id
1 'polypeptide(L)'
;IVSEILQYCERENDFARPVEEFAAQYNISARTLHRYFETTTSLSSKKALQILRIRKAVQQLADSPAEFNYTRYGYYDNSHFCKHLKQFLRKETLEGLQPHLQLLKAVNKKQPVV
;
A
#
# COMPACT_ATOMS: atom_id res chain seq x y z
N ILE A 1 13.80 7.71 7.87
CA ILE A 1 13.66 7.89 6.41
C ILE A 1 12.55 7.02 5.85
N VAL A 2 12.60 5.72 6.09
CA VAL A 2 11.57 4.82 5.54
C VAL A 2 10.19 5.14 6.10
N SER A 3 10.08 5.32 7.42
CA SER A 3 8.80 5.67 8.05
C SER A 3 8.24 6.97 7.50
N GLU A 4 9.08 7.95 7.29
CA GLU A 4 8.65 9.24 6.73
C GLU A 4 8.12 9.09 5.31
N ILE A 5 8.78 8.28 4.50
CA ILE A 5 8.34 8.02 3.12
C ILE A 5 6.99 7.31 3.12
N LEU A 6 6.84 6.29 3.94
CA LEU A 6 5.59 5.54 4.04
C LEU A 6 4.44 6.43 4.52
N GLN A 7 4.70 7.26 5.52
CA GLN A 7 3.70 8.20 6.03
C GLN A 7 3.31 9.23 4.98
N TYR A 8 4.29 9.72 4.21
CA TYR A 8 4.02 10.66 3.13
C TYR A 8 3.13 10.02 2.07
N CYS A 9 3.48 8.83 1.61
CA CYS A 9 2.70 8.13 0.58
C CYS A 9 1.29 7.84 1.06
N GLU A 10 1.14 7.45 2.30
CA GLU A 10 -0.16 7.19 2.88
C GLU A 10 -1.00 8.45 2.99
N ARG A 11 -0.42 9.53 3.47
CA ARG A 11 -1.14 10.79 3.65
C ARG A 11 -1.55 11.40 2.32
N GLU A 12 -0.66 11.37 1.33
CA GLU A 12 -0.89 12.04 0.05
C GLU A 12 -1.43 11.13 -1.03
N ASN A 13 -1.58 9.84 -0.74
CA ASN A 13 -1.94 8.84 -1.75
C ASN A 13 -1.02 8.89 -2.98
N ASP A 14 0.25 9.17 -2.74
CA ASP A 14 1.25 9.30 -3.80
C ASP A 14 2.04 8.00 -3.89
N PHE A 15 1.65 7.12 -4.80
CA PHE A 15 2.28 5.82 -4.98
C PHE A 15 3.01 5.70 -6.31
N ALA A 16 3.07 6.79 -7.06
CA ALA A 16 3.71 6.83 -8.38
C ALA A 16 5.10 7.46 -8.34
N ARG A 17 5.46 8.09 -7.23
CA ARG A 17 6.73 8.80 -7.13
C ARG A 17 7.90 7.83 -7.14
N PRO A 18 8.89 8.00 -8.02
CA PRO A 18 10.03 7.07 -8.11
C PRO A 18 10.87 7.08 -6.83
N VAL A 19 11.42 5.92 -6.50
CA VAL A 19 12.31 5.78 -5.34
C VAL A 19 13.50 6.72 -5.44
N GLU A 20 13.99 6.95 -6.66
CA GLU A 20 15.12 7.85 -6.91
C GLU A 20 14.85 9.27 -6.43
N GLU A 21 13.62 9.75 -6.56
CA GLU A 21 13.25 11.08 -6.08
C GLU A 21 13.28 11.14 -4.56
N PHE A 22 12.78 10.12 -3.89
CA PHE A 22 12.87 10.08 -2.43
C PHE A 22 14.31 10.02 -1.96
N ALA A 23 15.13 9.21 -2.62
CA ALA A 23 16.55 9.09 -2.27
C ALA A 23 17.26 10.44 -2.40
N ALA A 24 17.01 11.16 -3.50
CA ALA A 24 17.59 12.47 -3.72
C ALA A 24 17.19 13.47 -2.63
N GLN A 25 15.95 13.38 -2.17
CA GLN A 25 15.45 14.26 -1.11
C GLN A 25 16.24 14.08 0.20
N TYR A 26 16.73 12.90 0.46
CA TYR A 26 17.51 12.60 1.66
C TYR A 26 19.01 12.57 1.41
N ASN A 27 19.45 12.97 0.23
CA ASN A 27 20.88 12.98 -0.14
C ASN A 27 21.53 11.59 -0.03
N ILE A 28 20.82 10.56 -0.41
CA ILE A 28 21.34 9.20 -0.46
C ILE A 28 21.10 8.61 -1.83
N SER A 29 21.80 7.50 -2.15
CA SER A 29 21.56 6.81 -3.40
C SER A 29 20.30 5.97 -3.32
N ALA A 30 19.69 5.69 -4.48
CA ALA A 30 18.54 4.79 -4.54
C ALA A 30 18.89 3.42 -3.96
N ARG A 31 20.11 2.94 -4.22
CA ARG A 31 20.58 1.66 -3.67
C ARG A 31 20.58 1.66 -2.15
N THR A 32 21.05 2.75 -1.54
CA THR A 32 21.05 2.89 -0.09
C THR A 32 19.63 2.92 0.45
N LEU A 33 18.73 3.63 -0.22
CA LEU A 33 17.34 3.69 0.20
C LEU A 33 16.66 2.31 0.09
N HIS A 34 16.91 1.56 -0.98
CA HIS A 34 16.41 0.20 -1.10
C HIS A 34 16.87 -0.67 0.06
N ARG A 35 18.13 -0.55 0.45
CA ARG A 35 18.67 -1.29 1.58
C ARG A 35 17.98 -0.91 2.88
N TYR A 36 17.68 0.38 3.06
CA TYR A 36 16.95 0.83 4.24
C TYR A 36 15.55 0.22 4.30
N PHE A 37 14.87 0.16 3.17
CA PHE A 37 13.55 -0.49 3.10
C PHE A 37 13.64 -1.96 3.50
N GLU A 38 14.60 -2.69 2.96
CA GLU A 38 14.78 -4.10 3.30
C GLU A 38 15.08 -4.31 4.78
N THR A 39 15.92 -3.46 5.36
CA THR A 39 16.27 -3.56 6.77
C THR A 39 15.07 -3.23 7.67
N THR A 40 14.29 -2.22 7.30
CA THR A 40 13.18 -1.74 8.13
C THR A 40 11.92 -2.57 7.97
N THR A 41 11.60 -2.99 6.74
CA THR A 41 10.34 -3.66 6.43
C THR A 41 10.49 -5.13 6.05
N SER A 42 11.70 -5.59 5.83
CA SER A 42 12.01 -6.92 5.27
C SER A 42 11.50 -7.08 3.84
N LEU A 43 11.16 -5.98 3.18
CA LEU A 43 10.62 -5.98 1.82
C LEU A 43 11.41 -5.00 0.97
N SER A 44 11.43 -5.22 -0.34
CA SER A 44 11.95 -4.21 -1.26
C SER A 44 11.08 -2.96 -1.18
N SER A 45 11.64 -1.82 -1.56
CA SER A 45 10.90 -0.57 -1.59
C SER A 45 9.66 -0.67 -2.48
N LYS A 46 9.81 -1.28 -3.65
CA LYS A 46 8.70 -1.48 -4.57
C LYS A 46 7.59 -2.32 -3.94
N LYS A 47 7.96 -3.42 -3.29
CA LYS A 47 6.98 -4.31 -2.66
C LYS A 47 6.29 -3.63 -1.48
N ALA A 48 7.05 -2.92 -0.66
CA ALA A 48 6.49 -2.20 0.47
C ALA A 48 5.45 -1.18 0.02
N LEU A 49 5.78 -0.40 -1.02
CA LEU A 49 4.86 0.61 -1.53
C LEU A 49 3.63 -0.02 -2.21
N GLN A 50 3.81 -1.14 -2.90
CA GLN A 50 2.67 -1.85 -3.49
C GLN A 50 1.70 -2.35 -2.42
N ILE A 51 2.22 -2.90 -1.34
CA ILE A 51 1.37 -3.38 -0.24
C ILE A 51 0.65 -2.21 0.41
N LEU A 52 1.35 -1.11 0.65
CA LEU A 52 0.72 0.08 1.24
C LEU A 52 -0.41 0.58 0.35
N ARG A 53 -0.17 0.64 -0.97
CA ARG A 53 -1.16 1.09 -1.93
C ARG A 53 -2.43 0.25 -1.89
N ILE A 54 -2.28 -1.07 -1.98
CA ILE A 54 -3.46 -1.93 -2.03
C ILE A 54 -4.22 -1.92 -0.70
N ARG A 55 -3.52 -1.83 0.42
CA ARG A 55 -4.17 -1.73 1.73
C ARG A 55 -5.01 -0.46 1.84
N LYS A 56 -4.47 0.66 1.39
CA LYS A 56 -5.20 1.93 1.38
C LYS A 56 -6.44 1.84 0.49
N ALA A 57 -6.28 1.27 -0.69
CA ALA A 57 -7.39 1.12 -1.63
C ALA A 57 -8.50 0.24 -1.05
N VAL A 58 -8.13 -0.89 -0.46
CA VAL A 58 -9.09 -1.80 0.16
C VAL A 58 -9.80 -1.12 1.32
N GLN A 59 -9.07 -0.38 2.13
CA GLN A 59 -9.66 0.33 3.25
C GLN A 59 -10.72 1.33 2.80
N GLN A 60 -10.42 2.12 1.77
CA GLN A 60 -11.40 3.06 1.25
C GLN A 60 -12.59 2.36 0.61
N LEU A 61 -12.33 1.30 -0.15
CA LEU A 61 -13.42 0.55 -0.77
C LEU A 61 -14.41 0.03 0.26
N ALA A 62 -13.92 -0.41 1.40
CA ALA A 62 -14.77 -0.91 2.48
C ALA A 62 -15.45 0.21 3.26
N ASP A 63 -14.73 1.30 3.52
CA ASP A 63 -15.26 2.42 4.31
C ASP A 63 -16.27 3.26 3.54
N SER A 64 -16.01 3.49 2.25
CA SER A 64 -16.83 4.39 1.43
C SER A 64 -16.91 3.87 0.00
N PRO A 65 -17.62 2.75 -0.21
CA PRO A 65 -17.64 2.12 -1.53
C PRO A 65 -18.15 3.04 -2.64
N ALA A 66 -19.11 3.90 -2.34
CA ALA A 66 -19.69 4.81 -3.33
C ALA A 66 -18.70 5.88 -3.78
N GLU A 67 -17.72 6.20 -2.95
CA GLU A 67 -16.73 7.22 -3.25
C GLU A 67 -15.39 6.62 -3.70
N PHE A 68 -15.29 5.31 -3.77
CA PHE A 68 -14.05 4.66 -4.13
C PHE A 68 -13.69 4.97 -5.58
N ASN A 69 -12.44 5.35 -5.78
CA ASN A 69 -11.89 5.62 -7.11
C ASN A 69 -10.48 5.05 -7.17
N TYR A 70 -10.33 3.98 -7.94
CA TYR A 70 -9.04 3.29 -8.04
C TYR A 70 -7.93 4.20 -8.58
N THR A 71 -8.26 5.22 -9.35
CA THR A 71 -7.24 6.11 -9.94
C THR A 71 -6.51 6.92 -8.88
N ARG A 72 -7.12 7.16 -7.73
CA ARG A 72 -6.46 7.88 -6.63
C ARG A 72 -5.27 7.13 -6.07
N TYR A 73 -5.22 5.82 -6.31
CA TYR A 73 -4.17 4.96 -5.78
C TYR A 73 -3.16 4.56 -6.85
N GLY A 74 -3.20 5.24 -8.01
CA GLY A 74 -2.24 5.02 -9.08
C GLY A 74 -2.51 3.80 -9.94
N TYR A 75 -3.70 3.22 -9.86
CA TYR A 75 -4.06 2.12 -10.75
C TYR A 75 -4.50 2.64 -12.09
N TYR A 76 -3.99 2.01 -13.14
CA TYR A 76 -4.21 2.45 -14.51
C TYR A 76 -5.68 2.30 -14.92
N ASP A 77 -6.30 1.17 -14.58
CA ASP A 77 -7.72 0.93 -14.88
C ASP A 77 -8.28 -0.02 -13.82
N ASN A 78 -9.58 -0.27 -13.93
CA ASN A 78 -10.26 -1.14 -12.97
C ASN A 78 -9.73 -2.57 -13.02
N SER A 79 -9.35 -3.06 -14.20
CA SER A 79 -8.79 -4.40 -14.35
C SER A 79 -7.47 -4.53 -13.60
N HIS A 80 -6.61 -3.51 -13.69
CA HIS A 80 -5.34 -3.48 -12.97
C HIS A 80 -5.57 -3.54 -11.46
N PHE A 81 -6.52 -2.73 -10.98
CA PHE A 81 -6.86 -2.74 -9.56
C PHE A 81 -7.41 -4.11 -9.14
N CYS A 82 -8.36 -4.65 -9.88
CA CYS A 82 -8.97 -5.95 -9.54
C CYS A 82 -7.96 -7.08 -9.53
N LYS A 83 -7.03 -7.07 -10.48
CA LYS A 83 -5.97 -8.07 -10.53
C LYS A 83 -5.08 -7.98 -9.30
N HIS A 84 -4.66 -6.77 -8.94
CA HIS A 84 -3.83 -6.57 -7.75
C HIS A 84 -4.57 -6.94 -6.48
N LEU A 85 -5.87 -6.59 -6.40
CA LEU A 85 -6.70 -6.96 -5.26
C LEU A 85 -6.77 -8.47 -5.11
N LYS A 86 -7.01 -9.20 -6.18
CA LYS A 86 -7.05 -10.66 -6.13
C LYS A 86 -5.72 -11.25 -5.68
N GLN A 87 -4.62 -10.73 -6.18
CA GLN A 87 -3.29 -11.19 -5.78
C GLN A 87 -3.06 -10.94 -4.29
N PHE A 88 -3.44 -9.78 -3.81
CA PHE A 88 -3.29 -9.43 -2.41
C PHE A 88 -4.12 -10.36 -1.51
N LEU A 89 -5.38 -10.54 -1.82
CA LEU A 89 -6.27 -11.38 -1.02
C LEU A 89 -5.84 -12.84 -1.07
N ARG A 90 -5.46 -13.33 -2.24
CA ARG A 90 -5.01 -14.70 -2.40
C ARG A 90 -3.74 -14.97 -1.59
N LYS A 91 -2.78 -14.05 -1.65
CA LYS A 91 -1.53 -14.20 -0.93
C LYS A 91 -1.76 -14.22 0.58
N GLU A 92 -2.57 -13.31 1.08
CA GLU A 92 -2.89 -13.27 2.50
C GLU A 92 -3.58 -14.55 2.95
N THR A 93 -4.46 -15.10 2.12
CA THR A 93 -5.17 -16.33 2.43
C THR A 93 -4.24 -17.53 2.44
N LEU A 94 -3.33 -17.62 1.46
CA LEU A 94 -2.45 -18.79 1.33
C LEU A 94 -1.26 -18.75 2.28
N GLU A 95 -0.68 -17.57 2.50
CA GLU A 95 0.54 -17.44 3.28
C GLU A 95 0.30 -17.04 4.73
N GLY A 96 -0.81 -16.44 5.01
CA GLY A 96 -1.11 -15.97 6.35
C GLY A 96 -2.53 -15.50 6.45
N LEU A 97 -3.42 -16.42 6.68
CA LEU A 97 -4.83 -16.11 6.79
C LEU A 97 -5.10 -15.02 7.83
N GLN A 98 -4.35 -15.04 8.93
CA GLN A 98 -4.57 -14.10 10.02
C GLN A 98 -4.38 -12.63 9.62
N PRO A 99 -3.28 -12.27 8.92
CA PRO A 99 -3.13 -10.87 8.49
C PRO A 99 -4.29 -10.41 7.63
N HIS A 100 -4.78 -11.26 6.74
CA HIS A 100 -5.90 -10.94 5.88
C HIS A 100 -7.18 -10.73 6.71
N LEU A 101 -7.47 -11.65 7.61
CA LEU A 101 -8.64 -11.55 8.47
C LEU A 101 -8.56 -10.31 9.36
N GLN A 102 -7.38 -10.02 9.91
CA GLN A 102 -7.19 -8.84 10.73
C GLN A 102 -7.43 -7.56 9.94
N LEU A 103 -6.94 -7.52 8.71
CA LEU A 103 -7.17 -6.37 7.85
C LEU A 103 -8.66 -6.16 7.59
N LEU A 104 -9.36 -7.21 7.22
CA LEU A 104 -10.80 -7.14 6.96
C LEU A 104 -11.58 -6.74 8.21
N LYS A 105 -11.22 -7.28 9.35
CA LYS A 105 -11.85 -6.92 10.61
C LYS A 105 -11.60 -5.46 10.96
N ALA A 106 -10.38 -4.99 10.78
CA ALA A 106 -10.05 -3.60 11.06
C ALA A 106 -10.82 -2.65 10.16
N VAL A 107 -10.93 -3.00 8.89
CA VAL A 107 -11.68 -2.21 7.93
C VAL A 107 -13.17 -2.19 8.31
N ASN A 108 -13.73 -3.35 8.62
CA ASN A 108 -15.14 -3.44 9.01
C ASN A 108 -15.46 -2.67 10.28
N LYS A 109 -14.52 -2.64 11.23
CA LYS A 109 -14.71 -1.90 12.49
C LYS A 109 -14.77 -0.40 12.28
N LYS A 110 -14.14 0.10 11.24
CA LYS A 110 -14.14 1.53 10.92
C LYS A 110 -15.46 1.97 10.31
N GLN A 111 -16.20 1.04 9.77
CA GLN A 111 -17.54 1.34 9.28
C GLN A 111 -18.48 1.24 10.46
N PRO A 112 -19.15 2.32 10.82
CA PRO A 112 -20.15 2.21 11.87
C PRO A 112 -21.11 1.15 11.43
N VAL A 113 -21.24 0.19 12.25
CA VAL A 113 -22.26 -0.80 12.00
C VAL A 113 -23.55 -0.10 12.08
N VAL A 114 -24.07 -0.05 11.06
CA VAL A 114 -25.30 0.60 10.99
C VAL A 114 -26.38 -0.35 11.36
#